data_64649fdc638be213eb1624604a5ecb9b
#
_entry.id   64649fdc638be213eb1624604a5ecb9b
#
_cell.length_a   1.000
_cell.length_b   1.000
_cell.length_c   1.000
_cell.angle_alpha   90.00
_cell.angle_beta   90.00
_cell.angle_gamma   90.00
#
_symmetry.space_group_name_H-M   'P 1'
#
loop_
_entity.id
_entity.type
_entity.pdbx_description
1 polymer ?
#
loop_
_entity_poly.entity_id
_entity_poly.type
_entity_poly.pdbx_seq_one_letter_code
_entity_poly.pdbx_strand_id
1 'polypeptide(L)'
;MALPDDGQSWDTELRTLAVMLKDRGYTQVKPQCHGEDLVLLCTCRDTKAELTFVFLSRETKVGVRTVRKMRSDSAAAGSSHIILLSKEGLTPFAARELGEMEGNADVEVFKKPELCMPITHHCLVPRHTPLTRGQKQQLLSELGCRANQLPKLKESDPVAKYLHLAPGTVVKISRRICTLEAEPYFRIVV
;
A
#
# COMPACT_ATOMS: atom_id res chain seq x y z
N MET A 1 -1.54 -22.06 -11.93
CA MET A 1 -0.70 -21.76 -13.10
C MET A 1 0.67 -21.41 -12.54
N ALA A 2 1.68 -22.26 -12.74
CA ALA A 2 3.02 -22.03 -12.25
C ALA A 2 3.66 -20.89 -13.06
N LEU A 3 4.22 -19.89 -12.39
CA LEU A 3 5.03 -18.87 -13.01
C LEU A 3 6.34 -19.52 -13.49
N PRO A 4 6.93 -19.07 -14.61
CA PRO A 4 8.19 -19.60 -15.08
C PRO A 4 9.28 -19.36 -14.02
N ASP A 5 9.98 -20.43 -13.68
CA ASP A 5 11.03 -20.49 -12.66
C ASP A 5 12.34 -19.94 -13.24
N ASP A 6 12.54 -18.63 -13.17
CA ASP A 6 13.78 -17.96 -13.61
C ASP A 6 14.81 -17.84 -12.47
N GLY A 7 14.75 -18.69 -11.45
CA GLY A 7 15.69 -18.64 -10.31
C GLY A 7 15.55 -17.42 -9.39
N GLN A 8 14.60 -16.53 -9.64
CA GLN A 8 14.24 -15.38 -8.80
C GLN A 8 12.75 -15.37 -8.53
N SER A 9 12.29 -16.33 -7.73
CA SER A 9 10.90 -16.46 -7.36
C SER A 9 10.42 -15.21 -6.58
N TRP A 10 9.27 -14.67 -7.00
CA TRP A 10 8.51 -13.61 -6.30
C TRP A 10 7.35 -14.20 -5.49
N ASP A 11 7.38 -15.50 -5.23
CA ASP A 11 6.23 -16.19 -4.64
C ASP A 11 5.89 -15.69 -3.23
N THR A 12 6.92 -15.40 -2.42
CA THR A 12 6.72 -14.87 -1.07
C THR A 12 6.17 -13.46 -1.10
N GLU A 13 6.72 -12.60 -1.95
CA GLU A 13 6.31 -11.21 -2.09
C GLU A 13 4.90 -11.09 -2.68
N LEU A 14 4.56 -11.94 -3.65
CA LEU A 14 3.21 -11.98 -4.22
C LEU A 14 2.17 -12.50 -3.21
N ARG A 15 2.54 -13.46 -2.36
CA ARG A 15 1.68 -13.89 -1.24
C ARG A 15 1.47 -12.75 -0.24
N THR A 16 2.55 -12.07 0.14
CA THR A 16 2.48 -10.91 1.04
C THR A 16 1.64 -9.79 0.43
N LEU A 17 1.82 -9.50 -0.86
CA LEU A 17 1.02 -8.54 -1.59
C LEU A 17 -0.48 -8.91 -1.59
N ALA A 18 -0.80 -10.19 -1.83
CA ALA A 18 -2.18 -10.66 -1.80
C ALA A 18 -2.83 -10.48 -0.41
N VAL A 19 -2.06 -10.73 0.67
CA VAL A 19 -2.51 -10.48 2.05
C VAL A 19 -2.71 -8.97 2.28
N MET A 20 -1.75 -8.15 1.85
CA MET A 20 -1.84 -6.69 1.96
C MET A 20 -3.06 -6.13 1.24
N LEU A 21 -3.31 -6.56 0.02
CA LEU A 21 -4.49 -6.15 -0.76
C LEU A 21 -5.79 -6.58 -0.07
N LYS A 22 -5.83 -7.79 0.50
CA LYS A 22 -6.97 -8.26 1.28
C LYS A 22 -7.19 -7.41 2.55
N ASP A 23 -6.11 -7.08 3.26
CA ASP A 23 -6.17 -6.21 4.46
C ASP A 23 -6.66 -4.80 4.13
N ARG A 24 -6.38 -4.31 2.92
CA ARG A 24 -6.89 -3.05 2.37
C ARG A 24 -8.34 -3.14 1.85
N GLY A 25 -8.95 -4.34 1.80
CA GLY A 25 -10.34 -4.55 1.35
C GLY A 25 -10.52 -4.89 -0.13
N TYR A 26 -9.43 -5.17 -0.87
CA TYR A 26 -9.54 -5.64 -2.25
C TYR A 26 -10.02 -7.09 -2.31
N THR A 27 -10.98 -7.38 -3.21
CA THR A 27 -11.63 -8.71 -3.26
C THR A 27 -11.34 -9.53 -4.49
N GLN A 28 -10.95 -8.89 -5.59
CA GLN A 28 -10.66 -9.60 -6.84
C GLN A 28 -9.26 -9.20 -7.33
N VAL A 29 -8.45 -10.22 -7.60
CA VAL A 29 -7.14 -10.06 -8.21
C VAL A 29 -7.17 -10.83 -9.52
N LYS A 30 -7.08 -10.13 -10.64
CA LYS A 30 -7.02 -10.75 -11.98
C LYS A 30 -5.59 -10.60 -12.50
N PRO A 31 -4.83 -11.70 -12.60
CA PRO A 31 -3.51 -11.65 -13.22
C PRO A 31 -3.64 -11.45 -14.74
N GLN A 32 -2.92 -10.47 -15.26
CA GLN A 32 -2.74 -10.25 -16.69
C GLN A 32 -1.23 -10.19 -16.97
N CYS A 33 -0.78 -10.93 -17.97
CA CYS A 33 0.61 -10.86 -18.41
C CYS A 33 0.71 -9.87 -19.57
N HIS A 34 1.46 -8.79 -19.39
CA HIS A 34 1.80 -7.85 -20.46
C HIS A 34 3.29 -8.00 -20.80
N GLY A 35 3.60 -8.92 -21.71
CA GLY A 35 4.98 -9.23 -22.12
C GLY A 35 5.75 -9.93 -20.99
N GLU A 36 6.92 -9.37 -20.62
CA GLU A 36 7.79 -9.91 -19.56
C GLU A 36 7.37 -9.47 -18.14
N ASP A 37 6.53 -8.44 -18.01
CA ASP A 37 6.11 -7.88 -16.75
C ASP A 37 4.78 -8.51 -16.29
N LEU A 38 4.66 -8.76 -14.99
CA LEU A 38 3.42 -9.25 -14.39
C LEU A 38 2.57 -8.05 -13.97
N VAL A 39 1.34 -8.04 -14.44
CA VAL A 39 0.35 -7.01 -14.08
C VAL A 39 -0.80 -7.69 -13.34
N LEU A 40 -1.20 -7.14 -12.19
CA LEU A 40 -2.38 -7.57 -11.46
C LEU A 40 -3.38 -6.42 -11.44
N LEU A 41 -4.60 -6.67 -11.87
CA LEU A 41 -5.72 -5.75 -11.71
C LEU A 41 -6.53 -6.16 -10.49
N CYS A 42 -6.65 -5.24 -9.53
CA CYS A 42 -7.36 -5.46 -8.27
C CYS A 42 -8.56 -4.53 -8.17
N THR A 43 -9.69 -5.05 -7.69
CA THR A 43 -10.92 -4.27 -7.52
C THR A 43 -11.24 -4.14 -6.04
N CYS A 44 -11.48 -2.92 -5.56
CA CYS A 44 -11.90 -2.66 -4.20
C CYS A 44 -13.38 -3.04 -3.98
N ARG A 45 -13.72 -3.48 -2.76
CA ARG A 45 -15.07 -3.92 -2.39
C ARG A 45 -16.03 -2.75 -2.21
N ASP A 46 -15.53 -1.65 -1.63
CA ASP A 46 -16.37 -0.53 -1.19
C ASP A 46 -16.64 0.49 -2.31
N THR A 47 -15.72 0.61 -3.24
CA THR A 47 -15.85 1.45 -4.43
C THR A 47 -15.68 0.57 -5.67
N LYS A 48 -16.79 0.13 -6.27
CA LYS A 48 -16.79 -0.69 -7.51
C LYS A 48 -16.01 -0.07 -8.69
N ALA A 49 -15.47 1.12 -8.53
CA ALA A 49 -14.81 1.93 -9.55
C ALA A 49 -13.29 2.07 -9.37
N GLU A 50 -12.70 1.74 -8.22
CA GLU A 50 -11.25 1.87 -8.05
C GLU A 50 -10.53 0.59 -8.46
N LEU A 51 -9.98 0.64 -9.66
CA LEU A 51 -9.05 -0.35 -10.17
C LEU A 51 -7.65 0.02 -9.68
N THR A 52 -7.00 -0.89 -8.97
CA THR A 52 -5.58 -0.77 -8.62
C THR A 52 -4.77 -1.58 -9.60
N PHE A 53 -3.81 -0.92 -10.22
CA PHE A 53 -2.89 -1.50 -11.18
C PHE A 53 -1.59 -1.87 -10.45
N VAL A 54 -1.29 -3.15 -10.33
CA VAL A 54 -0.04 -3.62 -9.73
C VAL A 54 0.92 -3.99 -10.84
N PHE A 55 2.06 -3.35 -10.88
CA PHE A 55 3.12 -3.59 -11.85
C PHE A 55 4.35 -4.17 -11.17
N LEU A 56 4.77 -5.35 -11.59
CA LEU A 56 5.94 -6.03 -11.08
C LEU A 56 7.07 -5.93 -12.10
N SER A 57 8.11 -5.16 -11.75
CA SER A 57 9.28 -5.01 -12.59
C SER A 57 10.32 -6.09 -12.30
N ARG A 58 10.84 -6.72 -13.34
CA ARG A 58 11.97 -7.67 -13.24
C ARG A 58 13.32 -6.96 -13.15
N GLU A 59 13.39 -5.68 -13.51
CA GLU A 59 14.60 -4.89 -13.44
C GLU A 59 15.09 -4.75 -11.98
N THR A 60 16.41 -4.72 -11.78
CA THR A 60 17.01 -4.47 -10.46
C THR A 60 16.63 -3.08 -9.96
N LYS A 61 16.77 -2.07 -10.82
CA LYS A 61 16.32 -0.69 -10.58
C LYS A 61 15.44 -0.25 -11.73
N VAL A 62 14.24 0.20 -11.40
CA VAL A 62 13.28 0.63 -12.42
C VAL A 62 13.73 1.91 -13.10
N GLY A 63 13.78 1.86 -14.42
CA GLY A 63 14.17 2.98 -15.28
C GLY A 63 12.98 3.83 -15.72
N VAL A 64 13.26 4.97 -16.37
CA VAL A 64 12.23 5.89 -16.90
C VAL A 64 11.35 5.23 -17.96
N ARG A 65 11.91 4.34 -18.79
CA ARG A 65 11.15 3.63 -19.83
C ARG A 65 10.06 2.77 -19.22
N THR A 66 10.39 2.05 -18.16
CA THR A 66 9.46 1.16 -17.43
C THR A 66 8.36 1.97 -16.75
N VAL A 67 8.70 3.13 -16.16
CA VAL A 67 7.71 4.06 -15.58
C VAL A 67 6.75 4.58 -16.65
N ARG A 68 7.23 4.97 -17.83
CA ARG A 68 6.38 5.43 -18.94
C ARG A 68 5.48 4.32 -19.48
N LYS A 69 6.01 3.09 -19.61
CA LYS A 69 5.22 1.92 -19.99
C LYS A 69 4.11 1.67 -18.97
N MET A 70 4.45 1.61 -17.68
CA MET A 70 3.50 1.44 -16.59
C MET A 70 2.38 2.51 -16.64
N ARG A 71 2.74 3.77 -16.91
CA ARG A 71 1.78 4.87 -17.06
C ARG A 71 0.81 4.62 -18.22
N SER A 72 1.32 4.23 -19.39
CA SER A 72 0.45 3.96 -20.54
C SER A 72 -0.49 2.78 -20.30
N ASP A 73 0.03 1.71 -19.67
CA ASP A 73 -0.73 0.49 -19.39
C ASP A 73 -1.79 0.74 -18.29
N SER A 74 -1.46 1.51 -17.25
CA SER A 74 -2.41 1.90 -16.20
C SER A 74 -3.53 2.80 -16.73
N ALA A 75 -3.19 3.75 -17.60
CA ALA A 75 -4.17 4.62 -18.25
C ALA A 75 -5.11 3.82 -19.18
N ALA A 76 -4.57 2.85 -19.93
CA ALA A 76 -5.37 1.94 -20.75
C ALA A 76 -6.31 1.06 -19.91
N ALA A 77 -5.87 0.67 -18.70
CA ALA A 77 -6.69 -0.07 -17.74
C ALA A 77 -7.71 0.80 -17.00
N GLY A 78 -7.61 2.13 -17.10
CA GLY A 78 -8.50 3.07 -16.38
C GLY A 78 -8.28 3.09 -14.87
N SER A 79 -7.06 2.77 -14.40
CA SER A 79 -6.76 2.74 -12.98
C SER A 79 -6.25 4.10 -12.50
N SER A 80 -6.75 4.54 -11.33
CA SER A 80 -6.32 5.76 -10.64
C SER A 80 -5.22 5.51 -9.61
N HIS A 81 -5.05 4.25 -9.18
CA HIS A 81 -4.09 3.85 -8.18
C HIS A 81 -3.12 2.79 -8.74
N ILE A 82 -1.82 2.99 -8.54
CA ILE A 82 -0.76 2.15 -9.09
C ILE A 82 0.16 1.68 -7.97
N ILE A 83 0.44 0.39 -7.91
CA ILE A 83 1.43 -0.21 -7.01
C ILE A 83 2.57 -0.75 -7.86
N LEU A 84 3.74 -0.14 -7.73
CA LEU A 84 4.96 -0.57 -8.40
C LEU A 84 5.84 -1.41 -7.47
N LEU A 85 6.11 -2.64 -7.88
CA LEU A 85 7.02 -3.54 -7.18
C LEU A 85 8.37 -3.55 -7.88
N SER A 86 9.44 -3.28 -7.14
CA SER A 86 10.82 -3.27 -7.64
C SER A 86 11.75 -4.06 -6.74
N LYS A 87 12.88 -4.54 -7.26
CA LYS A 87 13.89 -5.25 -6.45
C LYS A 87 14.61 -4.29 -5.50
N GLU A 88 15.23 -3.24 -6.01
CA GLU A 88 16.02 -2.27 -5.25
C GLU A 88 15.43 -0.84 -5.24
N GLY A 89 14.36 -0.60 -6.00
CA GLY A 89 13.70 0.70 -6.11
C GLY A 89 13.87 1.36 -7.47
N LEU A 90 13.81 2.69 -7.49
CA LEU A 90 13.83 3.51 -8.69
C LEU A 90 15.20 4.14 -8.94
N THR A 91 15.51 4.41 -10.20
CA THR A 91 16.59 5.33 -10.53
C THR A 91 16.19 6.78 -10.22
N PRO A 92 17.14 7.72 -9.95
CA PRO A 92 16.81 9.11 -9.64
C PRO A 92 15.95 9.80 -10.72
N PHE A 93 16.19 9.47 -11.99
CA PHE A 93 15.42 9.99 -13.11
C PHE A 93 13.99 9.40 -13.14
N ALA A 94 13.83 8.10 -12.83
CA ALA A 94 12.52 7.47 -12.74
C ALA A 94 11.71 8.01 -11.56
N ALA A 95 12.35 8.30 -10.43
CA ALA A 95 11.69 8.93 -9.29
C ALA A 95 11.18 10.35 -9.62
N ARG A 96 11.95 11.13 -10.39
CA ARG A 96 11.50 12.45 -10.86
C ARG A 96 10.32 12.35 -11.82
N GLU A 97 10.38 11.43 -12.77
CA GLU A 97 9.28 11.16 -13.71
C GLU A 97 7.99 10.74 -12.97
N LEU A 98 8.12 9.94 -11.90
CA LEU A 98 7.00 9.57 -11.02
C LEU A 98 6.42 10.78 -10.30
N GLY A 99 7.24 11.67 -9.72
CA GLY A 99 6.79 12.90 -9.07
C GLY A 99 5.99 13.81 -10.01
N GLU A 100 6.30 13.82 -11.31
CA GLU A 100 5.52 14.54 -12.32
C GLU A 100 4.16 13.87 -12.61
N MET A 101 3.98 12.60 -12.22
CA MET A 101 2.72 11.86 -12.36
C MET A 101 1.76 12.07 -11.18
N GLU A 102 2.24 12.49 -10.01
CA GLU A 102 1.45 12.60 -8.77
C GLU A 102 0.20 13.49 -8.86
N GLY A 103 0.04 14.26 -9.94
CA GLY A 103 -1.20 15.00 -10.23
C GLY A 103 -2.33 14.18 -10.87
N ASN A 104 -2.04 13.01 -11.43
CA ASN A 104 -3.00 12.23 -12.24
C ASN A 104 -3.26 10.80 -11.73
N ALA A 105 -2.36 10.22 -10.96
CA ALA A 105 -2.50 8.88 -10.40
C ALA A 105 -1.74 8.79 -9.08
N ASP A 106 -2.30 8.06 -8.13
CA ASP A 106 -1.65 7.75 -6.86
C ASP A 106 -0.71 6.55 -7.06
N VAL A 107 0.60 6.76 -6.87
CA VAL A 107 1.62 5.75 -7.16
C VAL A 107 2.38 5.36 -5.91
N GLU A 108 2.21 4.13 -5.49
CA GLU A 108 2.99 3.53 -4.41
C GLU A 108 4.15 2.68 -4.94
N VAL A 109 5.32 2.82 -4.33
CA VAL A 109 6.51 2.04 -4.69
C VAL A 109 6.92 1.15 -3.53
N PHE A 110 6.92 -0.16 -3.75
CA PHE A 110 7.41 -1.14 -2.80
C PHE A 110 8.69 -1.80 -3.32
N LYS A 111 9.65 -1.96 -2.40
CA LYS A 111 10.86 -2.74 -2.67
C LYS A 111 10.63 -4.20 -2.25
N LYS A 112 11.31 -5.12 -2.93
CA LYS A 112 11.25 -6.55 -2.62
C LYS A 112 11.42 -6.88 -1.13
N PRO A 113 12.39 -6.32 -0.38
CA PRO A 113 12.54 -6.57 1.05
C PRO A 113 11.36 -6.10 1.91
N GLU A 114 10.59 -5.09 1.48
CA GLU A 114 9.43 -4.60 2.22
C GLU A 114 8.25 -5.57 2.20
N LEU A 115 8.25 -6.50 1.25
CA LEU A 115 7.18 -7.49 1.05
C LEU A 115 7.61 -8.93 1.42
N CYS A 116 8.72 -9.11 2.14
CA CYS A 116 9.15 -10.44 2.59
C CYS A 116 8.14 -11.10 3.53
N MET A 117 7.39 -10.30 4.31
CA MET A 117 6.34 -10.79 5.21
C MET A 117 5.27 -9.73 5.43
N PRO A 118 4.00 -10.11 5.70
CA PRO A 118 2.95 -9.18 6.05
C PRO A 118 3.27 -8.51 7.40
N ILE A 119 3.58 -7.21 7.39
CA ILE A 119 4.00 -6.48 8.61
C ILE A 119 2.92 -6.47 9.69
N THR A 120 1.65 -6.46 9.30
CA THR A 120 0.50 -6.47 10.21
C THR A 120 0.34 -7.80 10.98
N HIS A 121 0.95 -8.87 10.49
CA HIS A 121 0.90 -10.19 11.13
C HIS A 121 2.06 -10.44 12.09
N HIS A 122 3.04 -9.53 12.15
CA HIS A 122 4.17 -9.69 13.06
C HIS A 122 3.73 -9.49 14.52
N CYS A 123 4.16 -10.37 15.43
CA CYS A 123 3.71 -10.38 16.83
C CYS A 123 4.00 -9.08 17.60
N LEU A 124 5.06 -8.35 17.25
CA LEU A 124 5.42 -7.07 17.86
C LEU A 124 4.68 -5.86 17.28
N VAL A 125 4.02 -6.03 16.13
CA VAL A 125 3.27 -4.95 15.49
C VAL A 125 1.85 -4.92 16.07
N PRO A 126 1.46 -3.83 16.75
CA PRO A 126 0.11 -3.70 17.28
C PRO A 126 -0.91 -3.59 16.15
N ARG A 127 -2.15 -3.94 16.43
CA ARG A 127 -3.22 -3.81 15.46
C ARG A 127 -3.53 -2.33 15.20
N HIS A 128 -3.44 -1.93 13.94
CA HIS A 128 -3.79 -0.60 13.46
C HIS A 128 -5.14 -0.65 12.76
N THR A 129 -6.08 0.18 13.20
CA THR A 129 -7.43 0.25 12.61
C THR A 129 -7.72 1.69 12.23
N PRO A 130 -7.83 2.04 10.95
CA PRO A 130 -8.21 3.38 10.54
C PRO A 130 -9.65 3.67 10.99
N LEU A 131 -9.88 4.88 11.50
CA LEU A 131 -11.21 5.34 11.89
C LEU A 131 -11.93 5.97 10.71
N THR A 132 -13.22 5.71 10.61
CA THR A 132 -14.08 6.42 9.68
C THR A 132 -14.21 7.90 10.06
N ARG A 133 -14.67 8.74 9.13
CA ARG A 133 -14.87 10.18 9.38
C ARG A 133 -15.78 10.44 10.59
N GLY A 134 -16.85 9.67 10.75
CA GLY A 134 -17.76 9.79 11.88
C GLY A 134 -17.11 9.40 13.20
N GLN A 135 -16.40 8.27 13.22
CA GLN A 135 -15.65 7.80 14.42
C GLN A 135 -14.56 8.78 14.82
N LYS A 136 -13.86 9.39 13.85
CA LYS A 136 -12.87 10.44 14.12
C LYS A 136 -13.52 11.66 14.80
N GLN A 137 -14.65 12.13 14.29
CA GLN A 137 -15.35 13.27 14.88
C GLN A 137 -15.84 12.97 16.31
N GLN A 138 -16.42 11.81 16.53
CA GLN A 138 -16.84 11.37 17.84
C GLN A 138 -15.67 11.30 18.82
N LEU A 139 -14.57 10.67 18.46
CA LEU A 139 -13.36 10.60 19.27
C LEU A 139 -12.81 11.97 19.65
N LEU A 140 -12.71 12.90 18.69
CA LEU A 140 -12.21 14.26 18.96
C LEU A 140 -13.13 15.04 19.89
N SER A 141 -14.46 14.82 19.79
CA SER A 141 -15.44 15.40 20.70
C SER A 141 -15.31 14.83 22.12
N GLU A 142 -15.15 13.51 22.26
CA GLU A 142 -14.95 12.83 23.54
C GLU A 142 -13.65 13.25 24.23
N LEU A 143 -12.58 13.42 23.47
CA LEU A 143 -11.29 13.87 24.01
C LEU A 143 -11.21 15.38 24.21
N GLY A 144 -12.18 16.17 23.74
CA GLY A 144 -12.15 17.64 23.80
C GLY A 144 -10.94 18.25 23.10
N CYS A 145 -10.39 17.61 22.07
CA CYS A 145 -9.16 18.05 21.41
C CYS A 145 -9.34 18.20 19.90
N ARG A 146 -8.42 18.94 19.27
CA ARG A 146 -8.33 19.07 17.83
C ARG A 146 -7.46 17.97 17.23
N ALA A 147 -7.70 17.61 15.97
CA ALA A 147 -6.96 16.57 15.27
C ALA A 147 -5.43 16.79 15.25
N ASN A 148 -4.98 18.04 15.15
CA ASN A 148 -3.57 18.40 15.16
C ASN A 148 -2.86 18.23 16.53
N GLN A 149 -3.64 18.06 17.59
CA GLN A 149 -3.11 17.80 18.95
C GLN A 149 -2.87 16.31 19.21
N LEU A 150 -3.39 15.43 18.35
CA LEU A 150 -3.11 14.00 18.44
C LEU A 150 -1.64 13.70 18.10
N PRO A 151 -1.04 12.67 18.72
CA PRO A 151 0.27 12.17 18.33
C PRO A 151 0.32 11.83 16.85
N LYS A 152 1.43 12.17 16.20
CA LYS A 152 1.59 12.04 14.75
C LYS A 152 2.08 10.64 14.36
N LEU A 153 1.61 10.15 13.23
CA LEU A 153 2.11 8.98 12.52
C LEU A 153 2.55 9.45 11.14
N LYS A 154 3.81 9.22 10.79
CA LYS A 154 4.30 9.63 9.48
C LYS A 154 3.70 8.74 8.38
N GLU A 155 3.39 9.33 7.22
CA GLU A 155 2.96 8.59 6.03
C GLU A 155 4.03 7.56 5.60
N SER A 156 5.32 7.89 5.80
CA SER A 156 6.44 6.98 5.54
C SER A 156 6.60 5.84 6.55
N ASP A 157 5.76 5.76 7.60
CA ASP A 157 5.75 4.63 8.51
C ASP A 157 5.39 3.34 7.75
N PRO A 158 6.13 2.23 7.95
CA PRO A 158 5.88 0.98 7.23
C PRO A 158 4.44 0.47 7.34
N VAL A 159 3.76 0.65 8.49
CA VAL A 159 2.37 0.23 8.67
C VAL A 159 1.41 1.20 7.98
N ALA A 160 1.68 2.51 8.03
CA ALA A 160 0.89 3.51 7.31
C ALA A 160 0.96 3.27 5.80
N LYS A 161 2.15 3.03 5.28
CA LYS A 161 2.39 2.67 3.88
C LYS A 161 1.72 1.34 3.51
N TYR A 162 1.86 0.29 4.36
CA TYR A 162 1.24 -1.01 4.13
C TYR A 162 -0.29 -0.93 4.04
N LEU A 163 -0.94 -0.11 4.89
CA LEU A 163 -2.39 0.08 4.90
C LEU A 163 -2.88 1.21 3.98
N HIS A 164 -1.98 1.87 3.25
CA HIS A 164 -2.29 3.01 2.36
C HIS A 164 -3.11 4.10 3.08
N LEU A 165 -2.58 4.59 4.20
CA LEU A 165 -3.30 5.55 5.04
C LEU A 165 -3.08 6.97 4.54
N ALA A 166 -4.14 7.61 4.08
CA ALA A 166 -4.08 9.01 3.63
C ALA A 166 -3.79 9.99 4.79
N PRO A 167 -3.06 11.08 4.53
CA PRO A 167 -2.87 12.17 5.49
C PRO A 167 -4.20 12.66 6.09
N GLY A 168 -4.17 12.95 7.39
CA GLY A 168 -5.38 13.34 8.13
C GLY A 168 -6.22 12.17 8.66
N THR A 169 -5.93 10.92 8.29
CA THR A 169 -6.60 9.75 8.85
C THR A 169 -6.18 9.55 10.31
N VAL A 170 -7.15 9.28 11.19
CA VAL A 170 -6.85 8.90 12.58
C VAL A 170 -6.88 7.38 12.69
N VAL A 171 -5.85 6.83 13.31
CA VAL A 171 -5.65 5.39 13.46
C VAL A 171 -5.73 5.01 14.94
N LYS A 172 -6.58 4.03 15.25
CA LYS A 172 -6.65 3.36 16.55
C LYS A 172 -5.60 2.27 16.58
N ILE A 173 -4.71 2.31 17.58
CA ILE A 173 -3.63 1.34 17.76
C ILE A 173 -3.90 0.56 19.06
N SER A 174 -4.13 -0.75 18.92
CA SER A 174 -4.44 -1.64 20.04
C SER A 174 -3.26 -2.55 20.31
N ARG A 175 -2.65 -2.43 21.49
CA ARG A 175 -1.58 -3.32 21.96
C ARG A 175 -2.14 -4.45 22.79
N ARG A 176 -1.65 -5.65 22.57
CA ARG A 176 -1.88 -6.79 23.47
C ARG A 176 -0.73 -6.84 24.47
N ILE A 177 -1.01 -6.66 25.75
CA ILE A 177 -0.06 -6.87 26.83
C ILE A 177 -0.47 -8.15 27.53
N CYS A 178 0.27 -9.21 27.30
CA CYS A 178 0.19 -10.58 27.86
C CYS A 178 -1.22 -11.10 28.27
N THR A 179 -1.91 -10.46 29.18
CA THR A 179 -3.20 -10.91 29.73
C THR A 179 -4.29 -9.83 29.74
N LEU A 180 -3.96 -8.58 29.48
CA LEU A 180 -4.90 -7.46 29.51
C LEU A 180 -4.82 -6.69 28.20
N GLU A 181 -6.00 -6.36 27.64
CA GLU A 181 -6.06 -5.40 26.54
C GLU A 181 -5.66 -4.04 27.10
N ALA A 182 -4.50 -3.52 26.67
CA ALA A 182 -4.11 -2.16 26.99
C ALA A 182 -5.08 -1.17 26.35
N GLU A 183 -5.33 -0.05 27.00
CA GLU A 183 -6.12 1.03 26.44
C GLU A 183 -5.61 1.39 25.05
N PRO A 184 -6.50 1.52 24.05
CA PRO A 184 -6.11 1.90 22.72
C PRO A 184 -5.58 3.33 22.69
N TYR A 185 -4.55 3.59 21.91
CA TYR A 185 -4.08 4.94 21.68
C TYR A 185 -4.31 5.34 20.22
N PHE A 186 -4.38 6.64 19.98
CA PHE A 186 -4.76 7.18 18.68
C PHE A 186 -3.62 8.01 18.10
N ARG A 187 -3.40 7.92 16.80
CA ARG A 187 -2.44 8.74 16.06
C ARG A 187 -3.08 9.29 14.80
N ILE A 188 -2.65 10.48 14.39
CA ILE A 188 -3.05 11.09 13.13
C ILE A 188 -1.93 10.93 12.10
N VAL A 189 -2.28 10.54 10.88
CA VAL A 189 -1.33 10.42 9.75
C VAL A 189 -0.99 11.81 9.24
N VAL A 190 0.32 12.07 9.04
CA VAL A 190 0.86 13.36 8.56
C VAL A 190 2.01 13.11 7.59
#